data_021ac8b58140777b87e4cc88188c6db4
#
_entry.id   021ac8b58140777b87e4cc88188c6db4
#
_cell.length_a   1.000
_cell.length_b   1.000
_cell.length_c   1.000
_cell.angle_alpha   90.00
_cell.angle_beta   90.00
_cell.angle_gamma   90.00
#
_symmetry.space_group_name_H-M   'P 1'
#
loop_
_entity.id
_entity.type
_entity.pdbx_description
1 polymer ?
#
loop_
_entity_poly.entity_id
_entity_poly.type
_entity_poly.pdbx_seq_one_letter_code
_entity_poly.pdbx_strand_id
1 'polypeptide(L)'
;MEKIQLESVIKISGNVVARSDDTINSELLTGKIEVNINSFEVLGACKELPMPVFSDQEYAEEIRLKYRFLDLRRKKIHDNIILRSKVISFIRNEMLKIGFLEFQTPILTSSSPEGARDFLVPSRLNPGKFYALPQAPQQFKQLIMVSGFDKYFQIAPCFRDEDARADRSPGEFY
;
A
#
# COMPACT_ATOMS: atom_id res chain seq x y z
N MET A 1 4.28 20.24 -34.02
CA MET A 1 3.71 19.87 -32.71
C MET A 1 4.84 19.30 -31.88
N GLU A 2 5.21 19.95 -30.78
CA GLU A 2 6.09 19.33 -29.80
C GLU A 2 5.45 18.04 -29.30
N LYS A 3 6.20 16.95 -29.28
CA LYS A 3 5.74 15.68 -28.73
C LYS A 3 5.56 15.84 -27.22
N ILE A 4 4.32 16.02 -26.76
CA ILE A 4 4.00 15.99 -25.35
C ILE A 4 4.20 14.53 -24.88
N GLN A 5 5.08 14.33 -23.89
CA GLN A 5 5.32 13.01 -23.31
C GLN A 5 4.10 12.56 -22.50
N LEU A 6 3.90 11.24 -22.46
CA LEU A 6 2.90 10.63 -21.56
C LEU A 6 3.16 11.08 -20.11
N GLU A 7 2.10 11.19 -19.32
CA GLU A 7 2.12 11.68 -17.93
C GLU A 7 2.36 13.19 -17.78
N SER A 8 2.47 13.94 -18.87
CA SER A 8 2.49 15.40 -18.77
C SER A 8 1.11 15.93 -18.33
N VAL A 9 1.12 16.96 -17.51
CA VAL A 9 -0.10 17.65 -17.08
C VAL A 9 -0.42 18.76 -18.07
N ILE A 10 -1.62 18.70 -18.64
CA ILE A 10 -2.09 19.70 -19.61
C ILE A 10 -3.40 20.35 -19.13
N LYS A 11 -3.59 21.60 -19.47
CA LYS A 11 -4.86 22.32 -19.37
C LYS A 11 -5.43 22.46 -20.76
N ILE A 12 -6.68 22.08 -20.93
CA ILE A 12 -7.40 22.21 -22.21
C ILE A 12 -8.61 23.09 -22.05
N SER A 13 -8.96 23.81 -23.10
CA SER A 13 -10.24 24.49 -23.27
C SER A 13 -10.87 24.04 -24.59
N GLY A 14 -12.15 23.72 -24.56
CA GLY A 14 -12.84 23.21 -25.75
C GLY A 14 -14.33 22.98 -25.51
N ASN A 15 -14.98 22.42 -26.50
CA ASN A 15 -16.40 22.08 -26.47
C ASN A 15 -16.60 20.61 -26.24
N VAL A 16 -17.46 20.22 -25.29
CA VAL A 16 -17.86 18.86 -25.07
C VAL A 16 -18.88 18.45 -26.13
N VAL A 17 -18.60 17.35 -26.82
CA VAL A 17 -19.48 16.80 -27.86
C VAL A 17 -19.74 15.32 -27.58
N ALA A 18 -20.85 14.79 -28.09
CA ALA A 18 -21.10 13.34 -28.07
C ALA A 18 -20.14 12.63 -29.03
N ARG A 19 -19.63 11.48 -28.65
CA ARG A 19 -18.88 10.61 -29.54
C ARG A 19 -19.85 9.95 -30.55
N SER A 20 -19.33 9.66 -31.73
CA SER A 20 -20.04 8.80 -32.69
C SER A 20 -20.10 7.37 -32.15
N ASP A 21 -21.08 6.58 -32.56
CA ASP A 21 -21.33 5.23 -32.04
C ASP A 21 -20.12 4.30 -32.17
N ASP A 22 -19.30 4.50 -33.20
CA ASP A 22 -18.06 3.75 -33.47
C ASP A 22 -16.87 4.15 -32.60
N THR A 23 -16.94 5.31 -31.95
CA THR A 23 -15.85 5.83 -31.08
C THR A 23 -16.20 5.79 -29.58
N ILE A 24 -17.39 5.31 -29.21
CA ILE A 24 -17.77 5.14 -27.80
C ILE A 24 -16.84 4.12 -27.12
N ASN A 25 -16.29 4.54 -25.97
CA ASN A 25 -15.46 3.69 -25.13
C ASN A 25 -16.20 3.34 -23.83
N SER A 26 -16.71 2.09 -23.74
CA SER A 26 -17.46 1.61 -22.58
C SER A 26 -16.60 1.39 -21.32
N GLU A 27 -15.26 1.37 -21.44
CA GLU A 27 -14.35 1.23 -20.30
C GLU A 27 -14.14 2.55 -19.55
N LEU A 28 -14.52 3.68 -20.16
CA LEU A 28 -14.42 5.00 -19.54
C LEU A 28 -15.76 5.47 -19.01
N LEU A 29 -15.81 6.04 -17.81
CA LEU A 29 -17.02 6.65 -17.24
C LEU A 29 -17.59 7.76 -18.12
N THR A 30 -16.71 8.50 -18.82
CA THR A 30 -17.05 9.58 -19.75
C THR A 30 -16.92 9.14 -21.21
N GLY A 31 -16.93 7.85 -21.48
CA GLY A 31 -16.63 7.31 -22.81
C GLY A 31 -17.65 7.62 -23.92
N LYS A 32 -18.81 8.22 -23.59
CA LYS A 32 -19.82 8.68 -24.55
C LYS A 32 -19.60 10.12 -25.04
N ILE A 33 -18.66 10.84 -24.44
CA ILE A 33 -18.35 12.21 -24.77
C ILE A 33 -16.86 12.39 -25.06
N GLU A 34 -16.54 13.44 -25.79
CA GLU A 34 -15.17 13.88 -26.03
C GLU A 34 -15.10 15.41 -26.02
N VAL A 35 -13.89 15.95 -25.96
CA VAL A 35 -13.65 17.38 -25.96
C VAL A 35 -12.95 17.78 -27.25
N ASN A 36 -13.65 18.59 -28.08
CA ASN A 36 -13.03 19.25 -29.20
C ASN A 36 -12.19 20.43 -28.69
N ILE A 37 -10.86 20.24 -28.72
CA ILE A 37 -9.92 21.18 -28.11
C ILE A 37 -9.72 22.42 -28.96
N ASN A 38 -9.99 23.59 -28.39
CA ASN A 38 -9.75 24.90 -29.02
C ASN A 38 -8.34 25.42 -28.66
N SER A 39 -7.89 25.17 -27.41
CA SER A 39 -6.58 25.56 -26.95
C SER A 39 -6.06 24.58 -25.87
N PHE A 40 -4.76 24.45 -25.80
CA PHE A 40 -4.11 23.67 -24.74
C PHE A 40 -2.85 24.38 -24.23
N GLU A 41 -2.53 24.11 -22.98
CA GLU A 41 -1.34 24.63 -22.30
C GLU A 41 -0.70 23.46 -21.52
N VAL A 42 0.62 23.30 -21.62
CA VAL A 42 1.35 22.31 -20.82
C VAL A 42 1.71 22.93 -19.47
N LEU A 43 1.06 22.47 -18.41
CA LEU A 43 1.30 22.93 -17.04
C LEU A 43 2.50 22.28 -16.39
N GLY A 44 2.77 21.00 -16.75
CA GLY A 44 3.90 20.24 -16.25
C GLY A 44 4.35 19.21 -17.28
N ALA A 45 5.51 19.43 -17.88
CA ALA A 45 6.09 18.50 -18.83
C ALA A 45 6.69 17.29 -18.07
N CYS A 46 6.36 16.07 -18.53
CA CYS A 46 6.98 14.85 -18.06
C CYS A 46 8.22 14.52 -18.88
N LYS A 47 9.24 13.97 -18.22
CA LYS A 47 10.38 13.34 -18.89
C LYS A 47 10.00 11.90 -19.27
N GLU A 48 10.83 11.26 -20.09
CA GLU A 48 10.68 9.85 -20.40
C GLU A 48 10.65 9.01 -19.12
N LEU A 49 9.60 8.18 -18.98
CA LEU A 49 9.44 7.36 -17.80
C LEU A 49 10.32 6.11 -17.89
N PRO A 50 11.04 5.76 -16.82
CA PRO A 50 11.84 4.53 -16.77
C PRO A 50 10.99 3.25 -16.85
N MET A 51 9.69 3.37 -16.56
CA MET A 51 8.72 2.29 -16.60
C MET A 51 7.33 2.85 -16.94
N PRO A 52 6.74 2.47 -18.10
CA PRO A 52 5.37 2.83 -18.45
C PRO A 52 4.35 2.33 -17.43
N VAL A 53 3.42 3.21 -17.06
CA VAL A 53 2.37 2.91 -16.07
C VAL A 53 1.19 2.14 -16.70
N PHE A 54 0.87 2.42 -17.97
CA PHE A 54 -0.29 1.88 -18.69
C PHE A 54 0.04 0.66 -19.57
N SER A 55 1.12 -0.03 -19.26
CA SER A 55 1.59 -1.20 -20.02
C SER A 55 1.46 -2.46 -19.17
N ASP A 56 1.04 -3.57 -19.79
CA ASP A 56 1.07 -4.90 -19.20
C ASP A 56 2.46 -5.55 -19.25
N GLN A 57 3.46 -4.84 -19.78
CA GLN A 57 4.83 -5.31 -19.83
C GLN A 57 5.34 -5.62 -18.42
N GLU A 58 5.95 -6.78 -18.25
CA GLU A 58 6.63 -7.14 -17.02
C GLU A 58 8.02 -6.49 -16.94
N TYR A 59 8.36 -6.03 -15.74
CA TYR A 59 9.64 -5.41 -15.43
C TYR A 59 10.34 -6.21 -14.34
N ALA A 60 11.67 -6.24 -14.39
CA ALA A 60 12.50 -6.83 -13.34
C ALA A 60 12.15 -6.20 -11.98
N GLU A 61 12.19 -7.02 -10.93
CA GLU A 61 11.83 -6.59 -9.57
C GLU A 61 12.67 -5.38 -9.11
N GLU A 62 13.95 -5.36 -9.44
CA GLU A 62 14.84 -4.24 -9.12
C GLU A 62 14.32 -2.90 -9.66
N ILE A 63 13.86 -2.85 -10.92
CA ILE A 63 13.29 -1.64 -11.52
C ILE A 63 11.99 -1.26 -10.83
N ARG A 64 11.14 -2.23 -10.55
CA ARG A 64 9.85 -2.04 -9.87
C ARG A 64 10.04 -1.52 -8.45
N LEU A 65 11.03 -2.00 -7.72
CA LEU A 65 11.34 -1.51 -6.37
C LEU A 65 11.97 -0.12 -6.40
N LYS A 66 12.90 0.14 -7.34
CA LYS A 66 13.53 1.45 -7.51
C LYS A 66 12.51 2.55 -7.84
N TYR A 67 11.54 2.25 -8.70
CA TYR A 67 10.48 3.17 -9.11
C TYR A 67 9.11 2.75 -8.56
N ARG A 68 9.08 2.37 -7.30
CA ARG A 68 7.88 1.79 -6.64
C ARG A 68 6.64 2.68 -6.79
N PHE A 69 6.79 3.98 -6.77
CA PHE A 69 5.69 4.93 -6.97
C PHE A 69 5.05 4.84 -8.37
N LEU A 70 5.79 4.44 -9.41
CA LEU A 70 5.24 4.14 -10.73
C LEU A 70 4.60 2.75 -10.77
N ASP A 71 5.25 1.74 -10.17
CA ASP A 71 4.74 0.38 -10.11
C ASP A 71 3.38 0.31 -9.39
N LEU A 72 3.20 1.08 -8.31
CA LEU A 72 1.93 1.17 -7.58
C LEU A 72 0.79 1.80 -8.39
N ARG A 73 1.07 2.52 -9.46
CA ARG A 73 0.07 3.10 -10.38
C ARG A 73 -0.37 2.10 -11.45
N ARG A 74 0.38 1.02 -11.67
CA ARG A 74 0.01 -0.02 -12.63
C ARG A 74 -1.26 -0.73 -12.15
N LYS A 75 -2.22 -0.92 -13.05
CA LYS A 75 -3.56 -1.40 -12.72
C LYS A 75 -3.57 -2.62 -11.79
N LYS A 76 -2.83 -3.67 -12.13
CA LYS A 76 -2.75 -4.91 -11.33
C LYS A 76 -2.28 -4.65 -9.89
N ILE A 77 -1.23 -3.87 -9.72
CA ILE A 77 -0.65 -3.59 -8.39
C ILE A 77 -1.57 -2.65 -7.61
N HIS A 78 -2.08 -1.61 -8.28
CA HIS A 78 -3.04 -0.68 -7.70
C HIS A 78 -4.30 -1.40 -7.19
N ASP A 79 -4.90 -2.26 -8.00
CA ASP A 79 -6.08 -3.04 -7.64
C ASP A 79 -5.81 -3.97 -6.44
N ASN A 80 -4.63 -4.59 -6.37
CA ASN A 80 -4.23 -5.41 -5.23
C ASN A 80 -4.14 -4.60 -3.92
N ILE A 81 -3.60 -3.38 -3.97
CA ILE A 81 -3.53 -2.52 -2.79
C ILE A 81 -4.92 -2.09 -2.33
N ILE A 82 -5.81 -1.75 -3.28
CA ILE A 82 -7.21 -1.43 -2.97
C ILE A 82 -7.92 -2.64 -2.38
N LEU A 83 -7.73 -3.84 -2.96
CA LEU A 83 -8.31 -5.08 -2.44
C LEU A 83 -7.84 -5.34 -1.00
N ARG A 84 -6.54 -5.24 -0.74
CA ARG A 84 -5.97 -5.40 0.61
C ARG A 84 -6.63 -4.42 1.60
N SER A 85 -6.76 -3.15 1.23
CA SER A 85 -7.41 -2.14 2.07
C SER A 85 -8.86 -2.51 2.39
N LYS A 86 -9.62 -2.97 1.38
CA LYS A 86 -11.01 -3.41 1.56
C LYS A 86 -11.11 -4.64 2.47
N VAL A 87 -10.23 -5.63 2.31
CA VAL A 87 -10.19 -6.84 3.15
C VAL A 87 -9.91 -6.48 4.60
N ILE A 88 -8.92 -5.63 4.87
CA ILE A 88 -8.59 -5.17 6.22
C ILE A 88 -9.78 -4.43 6.85
N SER A 89 -10.42 -3.53 6.11
CA SER A 89 -11.61 -2.80 6.57
C SER A 89 -12.78 -3.74 6.85
N PHE A 90 -12.99 -4.74 6.00
CA PHE A 90 -14.04 -5.76 6.19
C PHE A 90 -13.79 -6.57 7.46
N ILE A 91 -12.59 -7.11 7.66
CA ILE A 91 -12.22 -7.87 8.86
C ILE A 91 -12.47 -7.03 10.11
N ARG A 92 -12.01 -5.78 10.14
CA ARG A 92 -12.21 -4.87 11.27
C ARG A 92 -13.69 -4.66 11.59
N ASN A 93 -14.49 -4.39 10.57
CA ASN A 93 -15.93 -4.17 10.74
C ASN A 93 -16.65 -5.42 11.25
N GLU A 94 -16.32 -6.60 10.74
CA GLU A 94 -16.93 -7.85 11.19
C GLU A 94 -16.56 -8.17 12.65
N MET A 95 -15.30 -7.97 13.02
CA MET A 95 -14.87 -8.17 14.41
C MET A 95 -15.62 -7.22 15.38
N LEU A 96 -15.73 -5.94 15.00
CA LEU A 96 -16.48 -4.96 15.81
C LEU A 96 -17.97 -5.32 15.92
N LYS A 97 -18.63 -5.79 14.85
CA LYS A 97 -20.04 -6.21 14.86
C LYS A 97 -20.33 -7.36 15.85
N ILE A 98 -19.41 -8.31 15.99
CA ILE A 98 -19.55 -9.42 16.93
C ILE A 98 -19.04 -9.08 18.34
N GLY A 99 -18.73 -7.79 18.57
CA GLY A 99 -18.42 -7.23 19.88
C GLY A 99 -16.97 -7.35 20.32
N PHE A 100 -16.04 -7.60 19.41
CA PHE A 100 -14.62 -7.52 19.72
C PHE A 100 -14.15 -6.07 19.78
N LEU A 101 -13.19 -5.80 20.65
CA LEU A 101 -12.53 -4.50 20.78
C LEU A 101 -11.16 -4.54 20.11
N GLU A 102 -10.86 -3.52 19.29
CA GLU A 102 -9.54 -3.37 18.66
C GLU A 102 -8.57 -2.68 19.62
N PHE A 103 -7.46 -3.34 19.88
CA PHE A 103 -6.37 -2.80 20.72
C PHE A 103 -5.13 -2.50 19.89
N GLN A 104 -4.31 -1.61 20.42
CA GLN A 104 -2.95 -1.39 19.95
C GLN A 104 -1.99 -1.67 21.09
N THR A 105 -0.90 -2.38 20.79
CA THR A 105 0.14 -2.73 21.74
C THR A 105 1.45 -2.06 21.36
N PRO A 106 2.38 -1.85 22.33
CA PRO A 106 3.67 -1.25 22.05
C PRO A 106 4.46 -2.02 21.00
N ILE A 107 5.11 -1.27 20.08
CA ILE A 107 6.05 -1.81 19.10
C ILE A 107 7.46 -1.90 19.68
N LEU A 108 7.89 -0.91 20.46
CA LEU A 108 9.16 -1.00 21.20
C LEU A 108 8.94 -1.76 22.48
N THR A 109 9.47 -2.98 22.58
CA THR A 109 9.27 -3.89 23.70
C THR A 109 10.60 -4.49 24.16
N SER A 110 10.56 -5.40 25.11
CA SER A 110 11.69 -6.25 25.48
C SER A 110 11.71 -7.49 24.58
N SER A 111 12.90 -8.09 24.44
CA SER A 111 13.04 -9.40 23.79
C SER A 111 12.14 -10.44 24.44
N SER A 112 11.51 -11.27 23.61
CA SER A 112 10.66 -12.39 24.08
C SER A 112 11.17 -13.71 23.52
N PRO A 113 11.10 -14.80 24.30
CA PRO A 113 11.62 -16.10 23.90
C PRO A 113 10.67 -16.85 22.96
N GLU A 114 10.23 -16.22 21.87
CA GLU A 114 9.24 -16.80 20.94
C GLU A 114 9.87 -17.64 19.82
N GLY A 115 11.18 -17.87 19.85
CA GLY A 115 11.88 -18.83 18.98
C GLY A 115 12.44 -18.27 17.67
N ALA A 116 12.02 -17.08 17.22
CA ALA A 116 12.64 -16.36 16.11
C ALA A 116 13.72 -15.40 16.64
N ARG A 117 14.53 -14.84 15.73
CA ARG A 117 15.48 -13.77 16.09
C ARG A 117 14.76 -12.42 16.13
N ASP A 118 15.06 -11.62 17.15
CA ASP A 118 14.51 -10.29 17.31
C ASP A 118 15.29 -9.26 16.49
N PHE A 119 14.58 -8.29 15.90
CA PHE A 119 15.21 -7.04 15.50
C PHE A 119 15.44 -6.17 16.74
N LEU A 120 16.69 -5.77 16.97
CA LEU A 120 17.08 -4.99 18.14
C LEU A 120 17.26 -3.51 17.78
N VAL A 121 16.72 -2.63 18.63
CA VAL A 121 16.84 -1.18 18.51
C VAL A 121 17.67 -0.66 19.66
N PRO A 122 18.88 -0.10 19.44
CA PRO A 122 19.73 0.43 20.50
C PRO A 122 19.06 1.61 21.23
N SER A 123 19.12 1.61 22.56
CA SER A 123 18.63 2.73 23.36
C SER A 123 19.69 3.83 23.45
N ARG A 124 19.34 5.05 23.00
CA ARG A 124 20.22 6.22 23.15
C ARG A 124 20.34 6.70 24.59
N LEU A 125 19.28 6.53 25.38
CA LEU A 125 19.19 6.99 26.76
C LEU A 125 19.87 6.03 27.73
N ASN A 126 19.98 4.75 27.37
CA ASN A 126 20.56 3.71 28.22
C ASN A 126 21.65 2.95 27.44
N PRO A 127 22.90 3.41 27.47
CA PRO A 127 24.00 2.77 26.77
C PRO A 127 24.13 1.26 27.11
N GLY A 128 24.30 0.44 26.08
CA GLY A 128 24.41 -1.01 26.21
C GLY A 128 23.06 -1.74 26.38
N LYS A 129 21.93 -1.02 26.37
CA LYS A 129 20.58 -1.62 26.39
C LYS A 129 19.88 -1.48 25.04
N PHE A 130 18.94 -2.39 24.77
CA PHE A 130 18.22 -2.49 23.52
C PHE A 130 16.73 -2.66 23.79
N TYR A 131 15.92 -2.11 22.92
CA TYR A 131 14.54 -2.53 22.70
C TYR A 131 14.52 -3.64 21.65
N ALA A 132 13.48 -4.47 21.66
CA ALA A 132 13.19 -5.41 20.60
C ALA A 132 11.91 -5.02 19.86
N LEU A 133 11.83 -5.33 18.56
CA LEU A 133 10.57 -5.26 17.82
C LEU A 133 9.79 -6.56 18.07
N PRO A 134 8.43 -6.49 18.19
CA PRO A 134 7.64 -7.64 18.59
C PRO A 134 7.57 -8.71 17.51
N GLN A 135 7.84 -9.95 17.84
CA GLN A 135 7.63 -11.11 16.95
C GLN A 135 6.14 -11.46 16.82
N ALA A 136 5.39 -11.24 17.88
CA ALA A 136 3.94 -11.36 17.99
C ALA A 136 3.47 -10.61 19.25
N PRO A 137 2.22 -10.12 19.32
CA PRO A 137 1.68 -9.44 20.52
C PRO A 137 1.20 -10.44 21.59
N GLN A 138 1.75 -11.64 21.66
CA GLN A 138 1.22 -12.74 22.47
C GLN A 138 1.16 -12.43 23.98
N GLN A 139 2.22 -11.85 24.53
CA GLN A 139 2.25 -11.50 25.96
C GLN A 139 1.25 -10.38 26.29
N PHE A 140 1.19 -9.35 25.45
CA PHE A 140 0.22 -8.27 25.60
C PHE A 140 -1.22 -8.77 25.48
N LYS A 141 -1.48 -9.66 24.52
CA LYS A 141 -2.80 -10.28 24.34
C LYS A 141 -3.24 -11.01 25.64
N GLN A 142 -2.35 -11.78 26.22
CA GLN A 142 -2.66 -12.47 27.48
C GLN A 142 -2.96 -11.50 28.63
N LEU A 143 -2.17 -10.44 28.77
CA LEU A 143 -2.39 -9.42 29.79
C LEU A 143 -3.74 -8.69 29.58
N ILE A 144 -4.09 -8.37 28.36
CA ILE A 144 -5.38 -7.74 28.02
C ILE A 144 -6.54 -8.67 28.43
N MET A 145 -6.45 -9.96 28.07
CA MET A 145 -7.47 -10.95 28.44
C MET A 145 -7.61 -11.11 29.94
N VAL A 146 -6.49 -11.21 30.68
CA VAL A 146 -6.49 -11.30 32.15
C VAL A 146 -7.04 -10.03 32.79
N SER A 147 -6.93 -8.88 32.12
CA SER A 147 -7.48 -7.60 32.58
C SER A 147 -9.01 -7.47 32.40
N GLY A 148 -9.70 -8.54 31.95
CA GLY A 148 -11.14 -8.60 31.84
C GLY A 148 -11.71 -8.17 30.49
N PHE A 149 -10.87 -8.09 29.44
CA PHE A 149 -11.35 -7.85 28.08
C PHE A 149 -11.52 -9.18 27.34
N ASP A 150 -12.72 -9.76 27.41
CA ASP A 150 -13.01 -11.09 26.88
C ASP A 150 -12.94 -11.20 25.36
N LYS A 151 -13.15 -10.10 24.65
CA LYS A 151 -13.16 -10.04 23.19
C LYS A 151 -12.12 -9.04 22.67
N TYR A 152 -10.97 -9.54 22.37
CA TYR A 152 -9.82 -8.79 21.85
C TYR A 152 -9.53 -9.17 20.41
N PHE A 153 -9.20 -8.19 19.57
CA PHE A 153 -8.50 -8.41 18.33
C PHE A 153 -7.51 -7.27 18.06
N GLN A 154 -6.57 -7.54 17.18
CA GLN A 154 -5.55 -6.58 16.77
C GLN A 154 -5.03 -6.93 15.38
N ILE A 155 -4.82 -5.92 14.55
CA ILE A 155 -4.01 -6.02 13.33
C ILE A 155 -2.66 -5.40 13.69
N ALA A 156 -1.68 -6.25 13.97
CA ALA A 156 -0.40 -5.85 14.54
C ALA A 156 0.75 -6.06 13.57
N PRO A 157 1.69 -5.09 13.45
CA PRO A 157 2.96 -5.33 12.81
C PRO A 157 3.79 -6.31 13.65
N CYS A 158 4.30 -7.34 13.00
CA CYS A 158 5.18 -8.35 13.57
C CYS A 158 6.50 -8.37 12.82
N PHE A 159 7.60 -8.63 13.54
CA PHE A 159 8.93 -8.54 13.00
C PHE A 159 9.72 -9.81 13.37
N ARG A 160 10.41 -10.41 12.39
CA ARG A 160 11.28 -11.56 12.61
C ARG A 160 12.53 -11.40 11.77
N ASP A 161 13.69 -11.45 12.41
CA ASP A 161 15.01 -11.40 11.75
C ASP A 161 15.41 -12.82 11.31
N GLU A 162 14.68 -13.32 10.32
CA GLU A 162 14.87 -14.63 9.73
C GLU A 162 15.20 -14.51 8.24
N ASP A 163 15.78 -15.59 7.68
CA ASP A 163 16.08 -15.65 6.26
C ASP A 163 14.80 -15.47 5.41
N ALA A 164 14.87 -14.55 4.48
CA ALA A 164 13.77 -14.29 3.54
C ALA A 164 13.52 -15.54 2.68
N ARG A 165 12.26 -16.00 2.63
CA ARG A 165 11.81 -17.05 1.72
C ARG A 165 11.00 -16.42 0.60
N ALA A 166 11.02 -17.04 -0.58
CA ALA A 166 10.31 -16.56 -1.76
C ALA A 166 8.78 -16.38 -1.55
N ASP A 167 8.21 -17.11 -0.59
CA ASP A 167 6.77 -17.15 -0.27
C ASP A 167 6.39 -16.29 0.95
N ARG A 168 7.32 -15.56 1.56
CA ARG A 168 7.10 -14.79 2.80
C ARG A 168 7.64 -13.37 2.70
N SER A 169 6.99 -12.46 3.42
CA SER A 169 7.51 -11.11 3.62
C SER A 169 8.83 -11.15 4.38
N PRO A 170 9.88 -10.47 3.92
CA PRO A 170 11.14 -10.38 4.63
C PRO A 170 10.98 -9.50 5.88
N GLY A 171 11.08 -10.12 7.04
CA GLY A 171 11.23 -9.44 8.32
C GLY A 171 9.99 -8.78 8.91
N GLU A 172 9.10 -8.16 8.13
CA GLU A 172 7.88 -7.49 8.62
C GLU A 172 6.62 -8.09 7.98
N PHE A 173 5.60 -8.33 8.80
CA PHE A 173 4.28 -8.81 8.35
C PHE A 173 3.17 -8.37 9.31
N TYR A 174 1.91 -8.48 8.84
CA TYR A 174 0.69 -8.13 9.60
C TYR A 174 -0.24 -9.33 9.68
#